data_b1e775148712fe3a266a867fe0ed6fc0
#
_entry.id   b1e775148712fe3a266a867fe0ed6fc0
#
_cell.length_a   1.000
_cell.length_b   1.000
_cell.length_c   1.000
_cell.angle_alpha   90.00
_cell.angle_beta   90.00
_cell.angle_gamma   90.00
#
_symmetry.space_group_name_H-M   'P 1'
#
loop_
_entity.id
_entity.type
_entity.pdbx_description
1 polymer ?
#
loop_
_entity_poly.entity_id
_entity_poly.type
_entity_poly.pdbx_seq_one_letter_code
_entity_poly.pdbx_strand_id
1 'polypeptide(L)'
;EAVSRDFMRGFAKALMTKGYTPGFKANTDAKFSFDREFSRGMQSDRDVFQKCLIWAIAPTVKEYDGITTSHLIHPDRWQPYAPSGITRNEIAVWQYGTGCHPIETDMGQVITFNLNLVRNEQVIIDKMF
;
A
#
# COMPACT_ATOMS: atom_id res chain seq x y z
N GLU A 1 -11.16 7.62 -8.40
CA GLU A 1 -12.50 7.23 -7.97
C GLU A 1 -12.42 6.51 -6.63
N ALA A 2 -13.28 6.91 -5.68
CA ALA A 2 -13.23 6.36 -4.33
C ALA A 2 -13.81 4.93 -4.31
N VAL A 3 -13.05 3.99 -3.76
CA VAL A 3 -13.49 2.61 -3.58
C VAL A 3 -14.26 2.51 -2.26
N SER A 4 -15.53 2.10 -2.34
CA SER A 4 -16.39 1.99 -1.17
C SER A 4 -16.11 0.73 -0.34
N ARG A 5 -16.51 0.79 0.95
CA ARG A 5 -16.51 -0.39 1.82
C ARG A 5 -17.26 -1.57 1.20
N ASP A 6 -18.41 -1.31 0.64
CA ASP A 6 -19.26 -2.38 0.07
C ASP A 6 -18.60 -3.07 -1.11
N PHE A 7 -17.94 -2.30 -1.98
CA PHE A 7 -17.16 -2.87 -3.07
C PHE A 7 -15.99 -3.72 -2.53
N MET A 8 -15.21 -3.18 -1.59
CA MET A 8 -14.08 -3.91 -1.01
C MET A 8 -14.53 -5.21 -0.34
N ARG A 9 -15.63 -5.16 0.39
CA ARG A 9 -16.21 -6.35 1.05
C ARG A 9 -16.60 -7.42 0.02
N GLY A 10 -17.34 -7.05 -1.01
CA GLY A 10 -17.76 -7.97 -2.06
C GLY A 10 -16.58 -8.57 -2.82
N PHE A 11 -15.62 -7.74 -3.20
CA PHE A 11 -14.39 -8.16 -3.87
C PHE A 11 -13.58 -9.14 -3.01
N ALA A 12 -13.35 -8.79 -1.74
CA ALA A 12 -12.59 -9.64 -0.83
C ALA A 12 -13.27 -11.00 -0.61
N LYS A 13 -14.58 -11.01 -0.38
CA LYS A 13 -15.35 -12.26 -0.20
C LYS A 13 -15.29 -13.13 -1.44
N ALA A 14 -15.44 -12.55 -2.62
CA ALA A 14 -15.39 -13.30 -3.87
C ALA A 14 -14.03 -13.99 -4.07
N LEU A 15 -12.93 -13.28 -3.78
CA LEU A 15 -11.58 -13.85 -3.86
C LEU A 15 -11.36 -14.93 -2.82
N MET A 16 -11.77 -14.72 -1.57
CA MET A 16 -11.63 -15.69 -0.48
C MET A 16 -12.38 -16.98 -0.80
N THR A 17 -13.58 -16.89 -1.36
CA THR A 17 -14.38 -18.05 -1.77
C THR A 17 -13.64 -18.91 -2.79
N LYS A 18 -12.79 -18.31 -3.60
CA LYS A 18 -11.95 -19.02 -4.60
C LYS A 18 -10.59 -19.43 -4.08
N GLY A 19 -10.31 -19.21 -2.79
CA GLY A 19 -9.04 -19.58 -2.16
C GLY A 19 -7.92 -18.55 -2.35
N TYR A 20 -8.21 -17.34 -2.80
CA TYR A 20 -7.24 -16.27 -2.94
C TYR A 20 -7.22 -15.36 -1.71
N THR A 21 -6.05 -14.79 -1.44
CA THR A 21 -5.91 -13.73 -0.44
C THR A 21 -6.13 -12.38 -1.11
N PRO A 22 -7.17 -11.64 -0.75
CA PRO A 22 -7.40 -10.31 -1.33
C PRO A 22 -6.41 -9.29 -0.82
N GLY A 23 -6.12 -8.29 -1.63
CA GLY A 23 -5.27 -7.17 -1.24
C GLY A 23 -5.75 -5.87 -1.88
N PHE A 24 -5.42 -4.75 -1.24
CA PHE A 24 -5.74 -3.41 -1.72
C PHE A 24 -4.50 -2.55 -1.75
N LYS A 25 -4.29 -1.88 -2.88
CA LYS A 25 -3.26 -0.85 -3.05
C LYS A 25 -3.95 0.50 -3.08
N ALA A 26 -3.62 1.37 -2.13
CA ALA A 26 -4.24 2.68 -2.02
C ALA A 26 -3.40 3.69 -1.25
N ASN A 27 -3.70 4.98 -1.43
CA ASN A 27 -3.23 6.02 -0.54
C ASN A 27 -3.88 5.82 0.83
N THR A 28 -3.06 5.55 1.84
CA THR A 28 -3.54 5.21 3.18
C THR A 28 -3.58 6.38 4.15
N ASP A 29 -3.12 7.56 3.72
CA ASP A 29 -3.23 8.78 4.50
C ASP A 29 -4.71 9.13 4.77
N ALA A 30 -5.00 9.61 5.98
CA ALA A 30 -6.36 9.94 6.43
C ALA A 30 -7.10 10.97 5.57
N LYS A 31 -6.39 11.77 4.78
CA LYS A 31 -7.00 12.71 3.83
C LYS A 31 -7.65 12.03 2.61
N PHE A 32 -7.35 10.76 2.34
CA PHE A 32 -7.93 9.99 1.25
C PHE A 32 -9.08 9.11 1.75
N SER A 33 -10.01 8.82 0.86
CA SER A 33 -11.23 8.06 1.20
C SER A 33 -10.98 6.62 1.62
N PHE A 34 -9.85 6.02 1.22
CA PHE A 34 -9.54 4.64 1.57
C PHE A 34 -9.48 4.42 3.09
N ASP A 35 -8.85 5.34 3.83
CA ASP A 35 -8.77 5.24 5.30
C ASP A 35 -10.17 5.12 5.91
N ARG A 36 -11.07 6.01 5.53
CA ARG A 36 -12.45 6.01 6.05
C ARG A 36 -13.20 4.73 5.68
N GLU A 37 -13.15 4.32 4.43
CA GLU A 37 -13.91 3.17 3.94
C GLU A 37 -13.36 1.85 4.49
N PHE A 38 -12.06 1.72 4.60
CA PHE A 38 -11.42 0.56 5.21
C PHE A 38 -11.72 0.49 6.71
N SER A 39 -11.66 1.61 7.41
CA SER A 39 -12.01 1.69 8.83
C SER A 39 -13.46 1.26 9.08
N ARG A 40 -14.39 1.69 8.23
CA ARG A 40 -15.80 1.25 8.29
C ARG A 40 -15.92 -0.25 8.09
N GLY A 41 -15.16 -0.81 7.15
CA GLY A 41 -15.10 -2.26 6.93
C GLY A 41 -14.56 -3.02 8.14
N MET A 42 -13.52 -2.50 8.79
CA MET A 42 -12.97 -3.09 10.01
C MET A 42 -13.97 -3.07 11.17
N GLN A 43 -14.87 -2.09 11.22
CA GLN A 43 -15.92 -2.02 12.23
C GLN A 43 -17.09 -2.96 11.95
N SER A 44 -17.51 -3.08 10.69
CA SER A 44 -18.69 -3.85 10.30
C SER A 44 -18.40 -5.30 9.90
N ASP A 45 -17.25 -5.56 9.31
CA ASP A 45 -16.87 -6.86 8.73
C ASP A 45 -15.40 -7.18 9.02
N ARG A 46 -15.01 -7.12 10.26
CA ARG A 46 -13.61 -7.29 10.68
C ARG A 46 -13.01 -8.61 10.21
N ASP A 47 -13.76 -9.69 10.27
CA ASP A 47 -13.33 -11.02 9.85
C ASP A 47 -12.92 -11.09 8.37
N VAL A 48 -13.48 -10.22 7.53
CA VAL A 48 -13.12 -10.08 6.12
C VAL A 48 -11.94 -9.13 5.94
N PHE A 49 -12.05 -7.90 6.47
CA PHE A 49 -11.08 -6.84 6.22
C PHE A 49 -9.72 -7.11 6.87
N GLN A 50 -9.68 -7.74 8.04
CA GLN A 50 -8.40 -8.08 8.69
C GLN A 50 -7.57 -9.10 7.92
N LYS A 51 -8.16 -9.85 7.02
CA LYS A 51 -7.47 -10.85 6.19
C LYS A 51 -6.88 -10.26 4.92
N CYS A 52 -7.22 -9.02 4.59
CA CYS A 52 -6.74 -8.36 3.38
C CYS A 52 -5.31 -7.86 3.56
N LEU A 53 -4.49 -8.04 2.51
CA LEU A 53 -3.17 -7.42 2.43
C LEU A 53 -3.32 -5.95 2.06
N ILE A 54 -2.55 -5.08 2.71
CA ILE A 54 -2.54 -3.66 2.41
C ILE A 54 -1.20 -3.27 1.81
N TRP A 55 -1.25 -2.70 0.64
CA TRP A 55 -0.14 -2.06 -0.05
C TRP A 55 -0.34 -0.54 0.06
N ALA A 56 0.35 0.06 1.01
CA ALA A 56 0.18 1.47 1.32
C ALA A 56 0.98 2.36 0.36
N ILE A 57 0.31 3.27 -0.31
CA ILE A 57 0.95 4.36 -1.03
C ILE A 57 1.07 5.52 -0.04
N ALA A 58 2.29 5.74 0.45
CA ALA A 58 2.59 6.79 1.43
C ALA A 58 3.98 7.36 1.10
N PRO A 59 4.10 8.15 0.01
CA PRO A 59 5.40 8.55 -0.51
C PRO A 59 6.14 9.50 0.42
N THR A 60 7.41 9.20 0.66
CA THR A 60 8.37 10.08 1.31
C THR A 60 9.33 10.69 0.30
N VAL A 61 9.47 10.08 -0.88
CA VAL A 61 10.21 10.61 -2.02
C VAL A 61 9.20 11.26 -2.97
N LYS A 62 9.36 12.56 -3.18
CA LYS A 62 8.42 13.34 -3.99
C LYS A 62 8.58 13.05 -5.48
N GLU A 63 7.49 13.18 -6.21
CA GLU A 63 7.40 12.93 -7.64
C GLU A 63 8.48 13.66 -8.48
N TYR A 64 8.83 14.88 -8.09
CA TYR A 64 9.81 15.72 -8.82
C TYR A 64 11.23 15.59 -8.29
N ASP A 65 11.45 14.80 -7.25
CA ASP A 65 12.80 14.60 -6.73
C ASP A 65 13.58 13.66 -7.65
N GLY A 66 14.77 14.09 -8.05
CA GLY A 66 15.68 13.22 -8.77
C GLY A 66 16.14 12.05 -7.90
N ILE A 67 16.21 10.85 -8.46
CA ILE A 67 16.58 9.65 -7.72
C ILE A 67 18.06 9.35 -7.92
N THR A 68 18.78 9.30 -6.81
CA THR A 68 20.16 8.81 -6.75
C THR A 68 20.20 7.38 -6.23
N THR A 69 21.36 6.74 -6.30
CA THR A 69 21.58 5.42 -5.69
C THR A 69 21.21 5.37 -4.20
N SER A 70 21.37 6.48 -3.48
CA SER A 70 21.00 6.55 -2.06
C SER A 70 19.48 6.45 -1.83
N HIS A 71 18.66 6.88 -2.78
CA HIS A 71 17.21 6.73 -2.71
C HIS A 71 16.73 5.30 -2.99
N LEU A 72 17.55 4.48 -3.66
CA LEU A 72 17.28 3.06 -3.86
C LEU A 72 17.55 2.23 -2.61
N ILE A 73 18.34 2.79 -1.67
CA ILE A 73 18.45 2.22 -0.33
C ILE A 73 17.15 2.50 0.39
N HIS A 74 16.51 1.44 0.88
CA HIS A 74 15.24 1.57 1.58
C HIS A 74 15.32 2.52 2.78
N PRO A 75 14.19 3.17 3.16
CA PRO A 75 14.14 4.03 4.33
C PRO A 75 14.61 3.31 5.61
N ASP A 76 15.31 4.02 6.49
CA ASP A 76 15.78 3.47 7.76
C ASP A 76 14.65 3.04 8.69
N ARG A 77 13.49 3.69 8.55
CA ARG A 77 12.33 3.46 9.38
C ARG A 77 11.14 3.03 8.55
N TRP A 78 10.43 2.03 9.03
CA TRP A 78 9.15 1.60 8.48
C TRP A 78 8.06 2.57 8.94
N GLN A 79 7.66 3.48 8.06
CA GLN A 79 6.72 4.56 8.39
C GLN A 79 5.58 4.74 7.35
N PRO A 80 4.97 3.67 6.82
CA PRO A 80 3.77 3.85 6.01
C PRO A 80 2.63 4.39 6.86
N TYR A 81 1.75 5.18 6.28
CA TYR A 81 0.47 5.48 6.93
C TYR A 81 -0.37 4.21 6.94
N ALA A 82 -0.91 3.87 8.10
CA ALA A 82 -1.84 2.76 8.23
C ALA A 82 -3.27 3.30 8.35
N PRO A 83 -4.25 2.69 7.65
CA PRO A 83 -5.64 3.04 7.87
C PRO A 83 -6.05 2.80 9.32
N SER A 84 -7.03 3.54 9.80
CA SER A 84 -7.58 3.33 11.14
C SER A 84 -8.08 1.89 11.29
N GLY A 85 -7.73 1.26 12.41
CA GLY A 85 -8.08 -0.13 12.71
C GLY A 85 -6.97 -1.14 12.51
N ILE A 86 -5.87 -0.75 11.86
CA ILE A 86 -4.66 -1.57 11.76
C ILE A 86 -3.42 -0.75 12.15
N THR A 87 -2.32 -1.44 12.44
CA THR A 87 -1.05 -0.81 12.77
C THR A 87 -0.12 -0.78 11.56
N ARG A 88 0.94 0.04 11.64
CA ARG A 88 1.97 0.09 10.59
C ARG A 88 2.63 -1.26 10.32
N ASN A 89 2.75 -2.08 11.36
CA ASN A 89 3.36 -3.40 11.23
C ASN A 89 2.48 -4.40 10.46
N GLU A 90 1.20 -4.11 10.28
CA GLU A 90 0.27 -4.91 9.51
C GLU A 90 0.22 -4.54 8.02
N ILE A 91 0.91 -3.47 7.63
CA ILE A 91 1.08 -3.11 6.22
C ILE A 91 2.05 -4.10 5.56
N ALA A 92 1.64 -4.71 4.47
CA ALA A 92 2.44 -5.71 3.77
C ALA A 92 3.50 -5.09 2.85
N VAL A 93 3.12 -4.07 2.10
CA VAL A 93 4.00 -3.37 1.17
C VAL A 93 3.83 -1.86 1.35
N TRP A 94 4.94 -1.14 1.32
CA TRP A 94 4.96 0.31 1.39
C TRP A 94 5.56 0.89 0.11
N GLN A 95 4.75 1.60 -0.66
CA GLN A 95 5.23 2.42 -1.77
C GLN A 95 5.70 3.76 -1.21
N TYR A 96 7.01 3.91 -1.02
CA TYR A 96 7.60 5.10 -0.44
C TYR A 96 8.04 6.14 -1.47
N GLY A 97 8.03 5.78 -2.75
CA GLY A 97 8.29 6.69 -3.86
C GLY A 97 7.26 6.50 -4.96
N THR A 98 6.71 7.62 -5.47
CA THR A 98 5.70 7.62 -6.52
C THR A 98 6.12 8.56 -7.63
N GLY A 99 6.09 8.07 -8.88
CA GLY A 99 6.42 8.88 -10.05
C GLY A 99 7.85 9.42 -10.02
N CYS A 100 8.79 8.66 -9.48
CA CYS A 100 10.19 9.06 -9.37
C CYS A 100 10.90 8.99 -10.73
N HIS A 101 11.95 9.80 -10.91
CA HIS A 101 12.77 9.75 -12.12
C HIS A 101 14.26 9.83 -11.76
N PRO A 102 15.17 9.25 -12.57
CA PRO A 102 16.60 9.40 -12.37
C PRO A 102 17.02 10.86 -12.52
N ILE A 103 18.05 11.29 -11.78
CA ILE A 103 18.63 12.64 -11.93
C ILE A 103 19.20 12.85 -13.32
N GLU A 104 19.83 11.80 -13.88
CA GLU A 104 20.40 11.82 -15.21
C GLU A 104 19.69 10.82 -16.11
N THR A 105 19.21 11.28 -17.25
CA THR A 105 18.68 10.44 -18.32
C THR A 105 19.54 10.65 -19.56
N ASP A 106 20.20 9.60 -20.03
CA ASP A 106 21.11 9.65 -21.18
C ASP A 106 20.41 9.91 -22.52
N MET A 107 19.08 9.85 -22.57
CA MET A 107 18.34 9.81 -23.83
C MET A 107 17.19 10.82 -23.93
N GLY A 108 17.09 11.79 -23.04
CA GLY A 108 16.00 12.76 -23.09
C GLY A 108 14.60 12.17 -22.86
N GLN A 109 14.50 10.90 -22.54
CA GLN A 109 13.23 10.25 -22.19
C GLN A 109 12.99 10.33 -20.69
N VAL A 110 11.80 10.78 -20.31
CA VAL A 110 11.38 10.79 -18.90
C VAL A 110 10.84 9.39 -18.59
N ILE A 111 11.63 8.61 -17.85
CA ILE A 111 11.19 7.33 -17.30
C ILE A 111 10.78 7.57 -15.85
N THR A 112 9.53 7.27 -15.53
CA THR A 112 9.05 7.33 -14.15
C THR A 112 8.87 5.93 -13.58
N PHE A 113 9.12 5.79 -12.28
CA PHE A 113 8.96 4.51 -11.58
C PHE A 113 8.54 4.73 -10.12
N ASN A 114 8.02 3.68 -9.53
CA ASN A 114 7.64 3.66 -8.11
C ASN A 114 8.67 2.87 -7.31
N LEU A 115 8.87 3.27 -6.05
CA LEU A 115 9.76 2.60 -5.11
C LEU A 115 8.92 1.91 -4.04
N ASN A 116 9.11 0.62 -3.87
CA ASN A 116 8.35 -0.20 -2.93
C ASN A 116 9.27 -0.96 -1.99
N LEU A 117 8.81 -1.16 -0.76
CA LEU A 117 9.52 -1.90 0.26
C LEU A 117 8.59 -2.91 0.92
N VAL A 118 9.02 -4.17 0.96
CA VAL A 118 8.41 -5.23 1.76
C VAL A 118 9.33 -5.47 2.95
N ARG A 119 8.90 -5.13 4.15
CA ARG A 119 9.74 -5.28 5.34
C ARG A 119 9.34 -6.46 6.21
N ASN A 120 8.06 -6.74 6.27
CA ASN A 120 7.55 -7.78 7.16
C ASN A 120 6.93 -8.92 6.35
N GLU A 121 7.79 -9.85 5.94
CA GLU A 121 7.36 -11.05 5.22
C GLU A 121 6.35 -11.88 6.01
N GLN A 122 6.44 -11.85 7.34
CA GLN A 122 5.55 -12.62 8.20
C GLN A 122 4.08 -12.19 8.05
N VAL A 123 3.82 -10.91 7.86
CA VAL A 123 2.45 -10.41 7.59
C VAL A 123 1.87 -11.04 6.33
N ILE A 124 2.69 -11.18 5.28
CA ILE A 124 2.26 -11.81 4.03
C ILE A 124 2.03 -13.30 4.24
N ILE A 125 2.97 -13.97 4.89
CA ILE A 125 2.90 -15.41 5.17
C ILE A 125 1.65 -15.73 6.00
N ASP A 126 1.41 -15.00 7.07
CA ASP A 126 0.28 -15.23 7.98
C ASP A 126 -1.08 -15.05 7.29
N LYS A 127 -1.16 -14.15 6.31
CA LYS A 127 -2.41 -13.90 5.57
C LYS A 127 -2.62 -14.83 4.38
N MET A 128 -1.55 -15.30 3.74
CA MET A 128 -1.62 -16.13 2.54
C MET A 128 -1.61 -17.64 2.85
N PHE A 129 -1.04 -18.04 3.94
CA PHE A 129 -0.86 -19.42 4.36
C PHE A 129 -1.41 -19.63 5.77
#